data_485ea6e7393aab706d3da896d3a472be
#
_entry.id   485ea6e7393aab706d3da896d3a472be
#
_cell.length_a   1.000
_cell.length_b   1.000
_cell.length_c   1.000
_cell.angle_alpha   90.00
_cell.angle_beta   90.00
_cell.angle_gamma   90.00
#
_symmetry.space_group_name_H-M   'P 1'
#
loop_
_entity.id
_entity.type
_entity.pdbx_description
1 polymer ?
#
loop_
_entity_poly.entity_id
_entity_poly.type
_entity_poly.pdbx_seq_one_letter_code
_entity_poly.pdbx_strand_id
1 'polypeptide(L)'
;QNAFSLENSDLVFANNSIYFSNNKNQIFSIDARSGVVNWTQSLNSNLRPTIVDDFVFSVSLEGFLFVIDDKTGNIVRITNALRDIKDKKNTIKPIGFVIARNKIYLSLNNGRLIKIDIATGLNEQIYKLNGSKISRPYVFNGKMYLIKDNAIIKSN
;
A
#
# COMPACT_ATOMS: atom_id res chain seq x y z
N GLN A 1 24.51 4.14 17.49
CA GLN A 1 23.52 3.06 17.67
C GLN A 1 22.23 3.52 16.99
N ASN A 2 21.98 3.07 15.75
CA ASN A 2 20.67 3.24 15.14
C ASN A 2 19.69 2.33 15.90
N ALA A 3 18.95 2.91 16.83
CA ALA A 3 17.82 2.22 17.42
C ALA A 3 16.85 1.87 16.27
N PHE A 4 16.60 0.59 16.03
CA PHE A 4 15.55 0.13 15.11
C PHE A 4 14.21 0.58 15.70
N SER A 5 13.71 1.72 15.23
CA SER A 5 12.41 2.19 15.65
C SER A 5 11.31 1.29 15.06
N LEU A 6 10.33 0.97 15.88
CA LEU A 6 9.11 0.34 15.38
C LEU A 6 8.31 1.40 14.63
N GLU A 7 8.07 1.18 13.35
CA GLU A 7 7.21 2.01 12.52
C GLU A 7 5.95 1.24 12.19
N ASN A 8 4.82 1.83 12.55
CA ASN A 8 3.49 1.30 12.22
C ASN A 8 2.87 2.11 11.09
N SER A 9 1.98 1.48 10.33
CA SER A 9 1.08 2.18 9.44
C SER A 9 0.02 2.96 10.22
N ASP A 10 -0.72 3.82 9.54
CA ASP A 10 -1.98 4.35 10.04
C ASP A 10 -2.94 3.19 10.35
N LEU A 11 -3.77 3.35 11.37
CA LEU A 11 -4.87 2.44 11.69
C LEU A 11 -6.00 2.61 10.66
N VAL A 12 -6.59 1.50 10.24
CA VAL A 12 -7.77 1.48 9.37
C VAL A 12 -8.89 0.73 10.06
N PHE A 13 -10.06 1.34 10.14
CA PHE A 13 -11.27 0.71 10.65
C PHE A 13 -12.18 0.32 9.48
N ALA A 14 -12.52 -0.97 9.39
CA ALA A 14 -13.47 -1.52 8.44
C ALA A 14 -13.99 -2.86 8.97
N ASN A 15 -15.17 -3.30 8.52
CA ASN A 15 -15.73 -4.63 8.84
C ASN A 15 -15.68 -4.98 10.35
N ASN A 16 -15.95 -4.00 11.24
CA ASN A 16 -15.83 -4.11 12.70
C ASN A 16 -14.43 -4.51 13.20
N SER A 17 -13.41 -4.30 12.40
CA SER A 17 -12.02 -4.63 12.72
C SER A 17 -11.09 -3.43 12.52
N ILE A 18 -9.97 -3.45 13.21
CA ILE A 18 -8.88 -2.50 13.05
C ILE A 18 -7.71 -3.21 12.38
N TYR A 19 -7.17 -2.60 11.33
CA TYR A 19 -6.04 -3.12 10.56
C TYR A 19 -4.87 -2.16 10.64
N PHE A 20 -3.68 -2.71 10.80
CA PHE A 20 -2.41 -1.99 10.67
C PHE A 20 -1.26 -2.96 10.42
N SER A 21 -0.18 -2.45 9.87
CA SER A 21 1.07 -3.18 9.63
C SER A 21 2.24 -2.48 10.30
N ASN A 22 3.37 -3.17 10.42
CA ASN A 22 4.60 -2.62 10.95
C ASN A 22 5.84 -3.10 10.19
N ASN A 23 6.97 -2.42 10.43
CA ASN A 23 8.27 -2.78 9.86
C ASN A 23 8.97 -3.93 10.59
N LYS A 24 8.27 -4.67 11.44
CA LYS A 24 8.71 -5.91 12.10
C LYS A 24 8.07 -7.15 11.47
N ASN A 25 7.72 -7.05 10.19
CA ASN A 25 7.17 -8.14 9.40
C ASN A 25 5.81 -8.65 9.91
N GLN A 26 4.91 -7.73 10.27
CA GLN A 26 3.58 -8.08 10.77
C GLN A 26 2.50 -7.16 10.22
N ILE A 27 1.36 -7.75 9.88
CA ILE A 27 0.08 -7.08 9.69
C ILE A 27 -0.96 -7.75 10.59
N PHE A 28 -1.84 -6.95 11.16
CA PHE A 28 -2.85 -7.37 12.14
C PHE A 28 -4.25 -7.03 11.67
N SER A 29 -5.19 -7.92 12.00
CA SER A 29 -6.61 -7.61 12.12
C SER A 29 -7.02 -7.84 13.57
N ILE A 30 -7.66 -6.84 14.16
CA ILE A 30 -8.10 -6.84 15.56
C ILE A 30 -9.59 -6.55 15.60
N ASP A 31 -10.37 -7.34 16.33
CA ASP A 31 -11.77 -7.04 16.59
C ASP A 31 -11.88 -5.71 17.35
N ALA A 32 -12.60 -4.75 16.76
CA ALA A 32 -12.63 -3.38 17.27
C ALA A 32 -13.40 -3.25 18.60
N ARG A 33 -14.26 -4.21 18.93
CA ARG A 33 -15.06 -4.20 20.16
C ARG A 33 -14.33 -4.84 21.33
N SER A 34 -13.70 -6.00 21.08
CA SER A 34 -13.05 -6.79 22.13
C SER A 34 -11.56 -6.53 22.29
N GLY A 35 -10.92 -5.98 21.26
CA GLY A 35 -9.46 -5.85 21.18
C GLY A 35 -8.74 -7.17 20.93
N VAL A 36 -9.46 -8.25 20.65
CA VAL A 36 -8.87 -9.56 20.38
C VAL A 36 -8.32 -9.59 18.96
N VAL A 37 -7.14 -10.17 18.78
CA VAL A 37 -6.54 -10.37 17.46
C VAL A 37 -7.34 -11.41 16.69
N ASN A 38 -7.91 -11.03 15.53
CA ASN A 38 -8.58 -11.96 14.64
C ASN A 38 -7.55 -12.85 13.94
N TRP A 39 -6.54 -12.21 13.35
CA TRP A 39 -5.42 -12.88 12.69
C TRP A 39 -4.20 -11.97 12.59
N THR A 40 -3.05 -12.58 12.34
CA THR A 40 -1.81 -11.90 11.95
C THR A 40 -1.25 -12.57 10.70
N GLN A 41 -0.51 -11.80 9.89
CA GLN A 41 0.20 -12.31 8.72
C GLN A 41 1.59 -11.69 8.63
N SER A 42 2.53 -12.40 8.01
CA SER A 42 3.89 -11.91 7.78
C SER A 42 3.93 -10.94 6.62
N LEU A 43 4.21 -9.67 6.93
CA LEU A 43 4.32 -8.60 5.94
C LEU A 43 5.12 -7.44 6.52
N ASN A 44 6.21 -7.05 5.85
CA ASN A 44 7.05 -5.92 6.24
C ASN A 44 6.52 -4.64 5.58
N SER A 45 5.74 -3.84 6.29
CA SER A 45 5.18 -2.61 5.76
C SER A 45 4.88 -1.60 6.87
N ASN A 46 5.05 -0.32 6.56
CA ASN A 46 4.51 0.80 7.32
C ASN A 46 3.49 1.60 6.49
N LEU A 47 3.06 1.04 5.35
CA LEU A 47 2.05 1.66 4.51
C LEU A 47 0.65 1.30 4.99
N ARG A 48 -0.27 2.26 4.87
CA ARG A 48 -1.67 2.08 5.25
C ARG A 48 -2.32 0.98 4.42
N PRO A 49 -2.86 -0.09 5.03
CA PRO A 49 -3.62 -1.10 4.31
C PRO A 49 -4.96 -0.53 3.82
N THR A 50 -5.55 -1.16 2.82
CA THR A 50 -6.86 -0.79 2.28
C THR A 50 -7.76 -2.02 2.22
N ILE A 51 -8.97 -1.90 2.74
CA ILE A 51 -9.95 -2.97 2.76
C ILE A 51 -10.96 -2.72 1.65
N VAL A 52 -11.17 -3.72 0.79
CA VAL A 52 -12.18 -3.72 -0.28
C VAL A 52 -12.92 -5.04 -0.21
N ASP A 53 -14.21 -4.97 0.06
CA ASP A 53 -15.09 -6.14 0.28
C ASP A 53 -14.51 -7.09 1.35
N ASP A 54 -14.27 -8.34 1.01
CA ASP A 54 -13.71 -9.39 1.88
C ASP A 54 -12.17 -9.48 1.79
N PHE A 55 -11.48 -8.47 1.25
CA PHE A 55 -10.04 -8.52 1.05
C PHE A 55 -9.31 -7.33 1.67
N VAL A 56 -8.15 -7.62 2.26
CA VAL A 56 -7.19 -6.64 2.73
C VAL A 56 -6.05 -6.54 1.71
N PHE A 57 -5.85 -5.34 1.19
CA PHE A 57 -4.74 -5.00 0.30
C PHE A 57 -3.65 -4.29 1.10
N SER A 58 -2.42 -4.75 0.94
CA SER A 58 -1.25 -4.09 1.53
C SER A 58 -0.05 -4.19 0.59
N VAL A 59 0.88 -3.26 0.71
CA VAL A 59 2.12 -3.26 -0.07
C VAL A 59 3.30 -3.29 0.87
N SER A 60 4.20 -4.24 0.68
CA SER A 60 5.42 -4.33 1.48
C SER A 60 6.45 -3.27 1.08
N LEU A 61 7.40 -2.99 1.96
CA LEU A 61 8.51 -2.05 1.70
C LEU A 61 9.43 -2.53 0.57
N GLU A 62 9.40 -3.83 0.26
CA GLU A 62 10.12 -4.44 -0.86
C GLU A 62 9.35 -4.31 -2.19
N GLY A 63 8.11 -3.83 -2.16
CA GLY A 63 7.28 -3.60 -3.35
C GLY A 63 6.40 -4.77 -3.76
N PHE A 64 6.11 -5.70 -2.86
CA PHE A 64 5.13 -6.75 -3.11
C PHE A 64 3.74 -6.30 -2.70
N LEU A 65 2.79 -6.47 -3.61
CA LEU A 65 1.36 -6.29 -3.35
C LEU A 65 0.78 -7.59 -2.81
N PHE A 66 0.24 -7.54 -1.61
CA PHE A 66 -0.46 -8.63 -0.93
C PHE A 66 -1.97 -8.43 -1.02
N VAL A 67 -2.68 -9.51 -1.32
CA VAL A 67 -4.12 -9.62 -1.16
C VAL A 67 -4.38 -10.71 -0.14
N ILE A 68 -5.03 -10.36 0.95
CA ILE A 68 -5.27 -11.22 2.12
C ILE A 68 -6.78 -11.37 2.30
N ASP A 69 -7.24 -12.58 2.52
CA ASP A 69 -8.64 -12.85 2.90
C ASP A 69 -8.91 -12.25 4.28
N ASP A 70 -9.90 -11.37 4.38
CA ASP A 70 -10.18 -10.61 5.60
C ASP A 70 -10.64 -11.49 6.78
N LYS A 71 -11.33 -12.58 6.50
CA LYS A 71 -11.87 -13.46 7.55
C LYS A 71 -10.81 -14.38 8.13
N THR A 72 -9.89 -14.87 7.30
CA THR A 72 -8.93 -15.92 7.67
C THR A 72 -7.52 -15.43 7.89
N GLY A 73 -7.16 -14.26 7.31
CA GLY A 73 -5.78 -13.77 7.26
C GLY A 73 -4.89 -14.53 6.26
N ASN A 74 -5.46 -15.43 5.46
CA ASN A 74 -4.70 -16.18 4.48
C ASN A 74 -4.34 -15.30 3.27
N ILE A 75 -3.10 -15.45 2.80
CA ILE A 75 -2.66 -14.78 1.58
C ILE A 75 -3.34 -15.43 0.38
N VAL A 76 -4.12 -14.64 -0.36
CA VAL A 76 -4.79 -15.07 -1.60
C VAL A 76 -3.88 -14.86 -2.80
N ARG A 77 -3.11 -13.76 -2.80
CA ARG A 77 -2.21 -13.42 -3.90
C ARG A 77 -1.07 -12.53 -3.43
N ILE A 78 0.10 -12.76 -4.00
CA ILE A 78 1.25 -11.85 -3.93
C ILE A 78 1.72 -11.55 -5.35
N THR A 79 1.93 -10.27 -5.66
CA THR A 79 2.51 -9.84 -6.94
C THR A 79 3.64 -8.85 -6.71
N ASN A 80 4.70 -8.92 -7.52
CA ASN A 80 5.78 -7.94 -7.45
C ASN A 80 5.39 -6.70 -8.26
N ALA A 81 5.02 -5.62 -7.59
CA ALA A 81 4.64 -4.35 -8.21
C ALA A 81 5.84 -3.63 -8.84
N LEU A 82 7.06 -3.93 -8.41
CA LEU A 82 8.29 -3.30 -8.93
C LEU A 82 8.94 -4.09 -10.08
N ARG A 83 8.36 -5.20 -10.54
CA ARG A 83 8.95 -6.07 -11.57
C ARG A 83 9.36 -5.37 -12.86
N ASP A 84 8.63 -4.33 -13.27
CA ASP A 84 8.89 -3.56 -14.47
C ASP A 84 9.78 -2.32 -14.21
N ILE A 85 10.27 -2.17 -12.99
CA ILE A 85 11.12 -1.07 -12.57
C ILE A 85 12.58 -1.55 -12.51
N LYS A 86 13.44 -0.95 -13.32
CA LYS A 86 14.88 -1.22 -13.25
C LYS A 86 15.47 -0.49 -12.03
N ASP A 87 15.85 -1.24 -11.02
CA ASP A 87 16.49 -0.75 -9.80
C ASP A 87 17.73 -1.59 -9.43
N LYS A 88 18.87 -1.23 -10.01
CA LYS A 88 20.14 -1.94 -9.78
C LYS A 88 20.66 -1.79 -8.34
N LYS A 89 20.22 -0.77 -7.60
CA LYS A 89 20.73 -0.45 -6.26
C LYS A 89 19.74 -0.78 -5.16
N ASN A 90 18.58 -1.33 -5.50
CA ASN A 90 17.50 -1.64 -4.56
C ASN A 90 17.09 -0.45 -3.67
N THR A 91 17.06 0.74 -4.26
CA THR A 91 16.78 2.03 -3.58
C THR A 91 15.36 2.51 -3.79
N ILE A 92 14.63 1.93 -4.76
CA ILE A 92 13.27 2.32 -5.08
C ILE A 92 12.32 1.65 -4.09
N LYS A 93 11.54 2.48 -3.39
CA LYS A 93 10.61 2.03 -2.34
C LYS A 93 9.20 2.57 -2.57
N PRO A 94 8.18 1.77 -2.27
CA PRO A 94 6.82 2.25 -2.16
C PRO A 94 6.69 3.29 -1.04
N ILE A 95 5.87 4.32 -1.27
CA ILE A 95 5.60 5.37 -0.27
C ILE A 95 4.12 5.49 0.09
N GLY A 96 3.25 4.83 -0.64
CA GLY A 96 1.82 4.76 -0.36
C GLY A 96 1.01 4.40 -1.59
N PHE A 97 -0.22 3.95 -1.38
CA PHE A 97 -1.12 3.59 -2.45
C PHE A 97 -2.57 3.92 -2.11
N VAL A 98 -3.42 3.98 -3.11
CA VAL A 98 -4.89 4.03 -2.99
C VAL A 98 -5.52 3.07 -4.00
N ILE A 99 -6.75 2.67 -3.70
CA ILE A 99 -7.59 1.90 -4.61
C ILE A 99 -8.74 2.79 -5.08
N ALA A 100 -8.89 2.92 -6.40
CA ALA A 100 -9.97 3.67 -7.01
C ALA A 100 -10.36 3.03 -8.35
N ARG A 101 -11.68 2.89 -8.59
CA ARG A 101 -12.24 2.37 -9.85
C ARG A 101 -11.59 1.04 -10.30
N ASN A 102 -11.48 0.09 -9.38
CA ASN A 102 -10.85 -1.22 -9.60
C ASN A 102 -9.37 -1.17 -10.05
N LYS A 103 -8.67 -0.09 -9.70
CA LYS A 103 -7.24 0.08 -9.93
C LYS A 103 -6.54 0.47 -8.65
N ILE A 104 -5.31 0.00 -8.51
CA ILE A 104 -4.40 0.39 -7.44
C ILE A 104 -3.42 1.40 -8.03
N TYR A 105 -3.24 2.53 -7.36
CA TYR A 105 -2.27 3.55 -7.71
C TYR A 105 -1.20 3.58 -6.63
N LEU A 106 0.02 3.16 -6.98
CA LEU A 106 1.16 3.03 -6.08
C LEU A 106 2.21 4.09 -6.38
N SER A 107 2.48 4.97 -5.42
CA SER A 107 3.56 5.96 -5.50
C SER A 107 4.89 5.37 -5.04
N LEU A 108 5.97 5.73 -5.73
CA LEU A 108 7.34 5.35 -5.41
C LEU A 108 8.18 6.58 -5.06
N ASN A 109 9.22 6.37 -4.25
CA ASN A 109 10.13 7.44 -3.78
C ASN A 109 10.97 8.09 -4.89
N ASN A 110 10.94 7.57 -6.11
CA ASN A 110 11.66 8.10 -7.27
C ASN A 110 10.75 8.89 -8.24
N GLY A 111 9.57 9.32 -7.78
CA GLY A 111 8.63 10.10 -8.59
C GLY A 111 7.85 9.31 -9.62
N ARG A 112 7.76 7.98 -9.48
CA ARG A 112 6.91 7.14 -10.32
C ARG A 112 5.61 6.82 -9.62
N LEU A 113 4.54 6.72 -10.43
CA LEU A 113 3.23 6.23 -10.02
C LEU A 113 2.90 5.01 -10.89
N ILE A 114 2.62 3.88 -10.27
CA ILE A 114 2.24 2.64 -10.96
C ILE A 114 0.74 2.47 -10.87
N LYS A 115 0.09 2.25 -12.02
CA LYS A 115 -1.31 1.82 -12.10
C LYS A 115 -1.33 0.31 -12.23
N ILE A 116 -2.01 -0.36 -11.32
CA ILE A 116 -2.09 -1.81 -11.20
C ILE A 116 -3.55 -2.24 -11.32
N ASP A 117 -3.82 -3.28 -12.08
CA ASP A 117 -5.15 -3.90 -12.12
C ASP A 117 -5.43 -4.66 -10.82
N ILE A 118 -6.57 -4.39 -10.19
CA ILE A 118 -6.90 -4.96 -8.88
C ILE A 118 -7.16 -6.47 -8.95
N ALA A 119 -7.73 -6.95 -10.06
CA ALA A 119 -8.10 -8.35 -10.21
C ALA A 119 -6.89 -9.25 -10.44
N THR A 120 -5.91 -8.77 -11.22
CA THR A 120 -4.73 -9.56 -11.59
C THR A 120 -3.48 -9.22 -10.79
N GLY A 121 -3.39 -8.02 -10.23
CA GLY A 121 -2.19 -7.47 -9.61
C GLY A 121 -1.09 -7.13 -10.63
N LEU A 122 -1.43 -7.05 -11.92
CA LEU A 122 -0.48 -6.73 -12.98
C LEU A 122 -0.38 -5.23 -13.21
N ASN A 123 0.84 -4.74 -13.44
CA ASN A 123 1.07 -3.35 -13.82
C ASN A 123 0.45 -3.08 -15.19
N GLU A 124 -0.41 -2.05 -15.29
CA GLU A 124 -0.97 -1.59 -16.55
C GLU A 124 -0.20 -0.41 -17.13
N GLN A 125 0.26 0.48 -16.27
CA GLN A 125 0.94 1.70 -16.69
C GLN A 125 1.87 2.23 -15.59
N ILE A 126 2.99 2.83 -16.00
CA ILE A 126 3.93 3.51 -15.13
C ILE A 126 4.05 4.96 -15.59
N TYR A 127 3.60 5.86 -14.74
CA TYR A 127 3.71 7.30 -14.96
C TYR A 127 5.03 7.80 -14.37
N LYS A 128 5.80 8.55 -15.14
CA LYS A 128 7.03 9.23 -14.68
C LYS A 128 6.70 10.68 -14.41
N LEU A 129 6.74 11.10 -13.17
CA LEU A 129 6.48 12.48 -12.76
C LEU A 129 7.80 13.26 -12.58
N ASN A 130 8.66 13.22 -13.62
CA ASN A 130 9.90 13.99 -13.74
C ASN A 130 10.91 13.84 -12.59
N GLY A 131 11.05 12.64 -12.03
CA GLY A 131 12.07 12.33 -11.02
C GLY A 131 11.94 13.03 -9.67
N SER A 132 10.89 13.82 -9.47
CA SER A 132 10.63 14.55 -8.24
C SER A 132 10.03 13.65 -7.17
N LYS A 133 10.21 14.02 -5.91
CA LYS A 133 9.52 13.35 -4.79
C LYS A 133 8.03 13.62 -4.90
N ILE A 134 7.24 12.57 -4.81
CA ILE A 134 5.78 12.63 -4.79
C ILE A 134 5.26 12.10 -3.47
N SER A 135 4.07 12.53 -3.06
CA SER A 135 3.37 11.97 -1.92
C SER A 135 2.72 10.63 -2.26
N ARG A 136 2.15 9.96 -1.26
CA ARG A 136 1.13 8.94 -1.51
C ARG A 136 -0.02 9.58 -2.30
N PRO A 137 -0.74 8.81 -3.14
CA PRO A 137 -1.92 9.33 -3.82
C PRO A 137 -3.09 9.46 -2.83
N TYR A 138 -3.97 10.41 -3.10
CA TYR A 138 -5.21 10.63 -2.37
C TYR A 138 -6.37 10.65 -3.36
N VAL A 139 -7.51 10.12 -2.97
CA VAL A 139 -8.74 10.18 -3.77
C VAL A 139 -9.79 11.00 -3.01
N PHE A 140 -10.33 12.01 -3.69
CA PHE A 140 -11.42 12.83 -3.17
C PHE A 140 -12.39 13.18 -4.31
N ASN A 141 -13.69 12.96 -4.10
CA ASN A 141 -14.75 13.17 -5.10
C ASN A 141 -14.43 12.53 -6.47
N GLY A 142 -13.95 11.29 -6.46
CA GLY A 142 -13.64 10.52 -7.67
C GLY A 142 -12.41 11.01 -8.46
N LYS A 143 -11.65 11.94 -7.91
CA LYS A 143 -10.42 12.49 -8.51
C LYS A 143 -9.22 12.11 -7.67
N MET A 144 -8.11 11.82 -8.34
CA MET A 144 -6.85 11.53 -7.67
C MET A 144 -5.99 12.78 -7.54
N TYR A 145 -5.36 12.94 -6.40
CA TYR A 145 -4.48 14.04 -6.05
C TYR A 145 -3.14 13.51 -5.57
N LEU A 146 -2.07 14.19 -5.97
CA LEU A 146 -0.70 13.95 -5.51
C LEU A 146 -0.09 15.30 -5.11
N ILE A 147 0.80 15.28 -4.12
CA ILE A 147 1.66 16.42 -3.83
C ILE A 147 3.00 16.15 -4.53
N LYS A 148 3.46 17.09 -5.32
CA LYS A 148 4.75 17.09 -5.99
C LYS A 148 5.37 18.47 -5.84
N ASP A 149 6.61 18.54 -5.32
CA ASP A 149 7.36 19.79 -5.16
C ASP A 149 6.52 20.91 -4.48
N ASN A 150 5.80 20.56 -3.39
CA ASN A 150 4.87 21.42 -2.66
C ASN A 150 3.64 21.92 -3.45
N ALA A 151 3.40 21.38 -4.64
CA ALA A 151 2.22 21.67 -5.45
C ALA A 151 1.27 20.47 -5.48
N ILE A 152 -0.04 20.74 -5.48
CA ILE A 152 -1.06 19.70 -5.64
C ILE A 152 -1.26 19.43 -7.14
N ILE A 153 -1.04 18.20 -7.56
CA ILE A 153 -1.36 17.71 -8.90
C ILE A 153 -2.67 16.94 -8.84
N LYS A 154 -3.58 17.29 -9.71
CA LYS A 154 -4.85 16.59 -9.91
C LYS A 154 -4.79 15.81 -11.21
N SER A 155 -5.16 14.52 -11.15
CA SER A 155 -5.41 13.70 -12.34
C SER A 155 -6.91 13.73 -12.68
N ASN A 156 -7.21 13.95 -13.93
CA ASN A 156 -8.58 13.84 -14.45
C ASN A 156 -8.97 12.40 -14.72
#